data_ac394d65f02e31bbd6a904ea3e7ac120
#
_entry.id   ac394d65f02e31bbd6a904ea3e7ac120
#
_cell.length_a   1.000
_cell.length_b   1.000
_cell.length_c   1.000
_cell.angle_alpha   90.00
_cell.angle_beta   90.00
_cell.angle_gamma   90.00
#
_symmetry.space_group_name_H-M   'P 1'
#
loop_
_entity.id
_entity.type
_entity.pdbx_description
1 polymer ?
#
loop_
_entity_poly.entity_id
_entity_poly.type
_entity_poly.pdbx_seq_one_letter_code
_entity_poly.pdbx_strand_id
1 'polypeptide(L)'
;VRRVLPIYPYDVGLGCGGTILKEISNGKKVGIIDLTRGELGTRGSADIRDSESNNASKILGISLRENLNFKDGFFTNDQEHQLKVIECIRKYKPEIVLCNAQDDRHIDHPKAASLVSDSCFLSGLVKVKTKFENSDQLSWRPKSVYHYIQWKNSSPDFLVDISGFVDLKLEAIKAYRSQFFDPNNNEPETLISKKNFLDDVINRSADL
;
A
#
# COMPACT_ATOMS: atom_id res chain seq x y z
N VAL A 1 -12.89 -9.95 11.81
CA VAL A 1 -11.54 -9.99 11.21
C VAL A 1 -11.28 -8.61 10.62
N ARG A 2 -10.47 -7.78 11.30
CA ARG A 2 -10.07 -6.48 10.78
C ARG A 2 -9.14 -6.71 9.60
N ARG A 3 -9.44 -6.15 8.43
CA ARG A 3 -8.62 -6.21 7.23
C ARG A 3 -8.15 -4.80 6.90
N VAL A 4 -6.88 -4.67 6.55
CA VAL A 4 -6.23 -3.41 6.16
C VAL A 4 -5.92 -3.51 4.67
N LEU A 5 -6.18 -2.45 3.92
CA LEU A 5 -5.89 -2.37 2.49
C LEU A 5 -4.92 -1.21 2.24
N PRO A 6 -3.62 -1.44 2.09
CA PRO A 6 -2.69 -0.46 1.55
C PRO A 6 -2.50 -0.59 0.03
N ILE A 7 -1.94 0.44 -0.57
CA ILE A 7 -1.90 0.66 -2.02
C ILE A 7 -0.49 1.05 -2.44
N TYR A 8 0.11 0.34 -3.36
CA TYR A 8 1.45 0.39 -3.95
C TYR A 8 2.43 -0.65 -3.41
N PRO A 9 3.17 -1.37 -4.29
CA PRO A 9 3.90 -2.57 -3.89
C PRO A 9 4.95 -2.36 -2.78
N TYR A 10 5.80 -1.34 -2.85
CA TYR A 10 6.84 -1.07 -1.83
C TYR A 10 6.48 0.03 -0.83
N ASP A 11 5.57 0.94 -1.18
CA ASP A 11 5.17 2.06 -0.31
C ASP A 11 4.53 1.60 1.00
N VAL A 12 3.84 0.47 0.95
CA VAL A 12 3.27 -0.19 2.12
C VAL A 12 4.34 -0.53 3.14
N GLY A 13 5.46 -1.10 2.69
CA GLY A 13 6.61 -1.40 3.55
C GLY A 13 7.17 -0.14 4.18
N LEU A 14 7.37 0.91 3.38
CA LEU A 14 7.90 2.19 3.84
C LEU A 14 6.93 2.91 4.78
N GLY A 15 5.68 3.11 4.36
CA GLY A 15 4.71 3.95 5.07
C GLY A 15 4.10 3.28 6.29
N CYS A 16 3.69 2.03 6.20
CA CYS A 16 2.93 1.37 7.27
C CYS A 16 3.34 -0.09 7.56
N GLY A 17 4.49 -0.56 7.07
CA GLY A 17 4.95 -1.94 7.27
C GLY A 17 5.05 -2.36 8.74
N GLY A 18 5.57 -1.50 9.61
CA GLY A 18 5.64 -1.78 11.05
C GLY A 18 4.25 -1.88 11.69
N THR A 19 3.31 -1.00 11.31
CA THR A 19 1.91 -1.06 11.76
C THR A 19 1.24 -2.37 11.32
N ILE A 20 1.48 -2.81 10.08
CA ILE A 20 0.98 -4.07 9.55
C ILE A 20 1.49 -5.24 10.38
N LEU A 21 2.79 -5.32 10.63
CA LEU A 21 3.42 -6.37 11.44
C LEU A 21 2.82 -6.42 12.85
N LYS A 22 2.66 -5.27 13.49
CA LYS A 22 2.03 -5.15 14.81
C LYS A 22 0.58 -5.64 14.81
N GLU A 23 -0.23 -5.23 13.81
CA GLU A 23 -1.61 -5.69 13.74
C GLU A 23 -1.73 -7.19 13.46
N ILE A 24 -0.83 -7.77 12.67
CA ILE A 24 -0.76 -9.21 12.46
C ILE A 24 -0.35 -9.94 13.75
N SER A 25 0.62 -9.43 14.50
CA SER A 25 1.02 -9.99 15.81
C SER A 25 -0.14 -9.95 16.82
N ASN A 26 -1.05 -8.99 16.70
CA ASN A 26 -2.29 -8.88 17.46
C ASN A 26 -3.42 -9.78 16.92
N GLY A 27 -3.11 -10.74 16.03
CA GLY A 27 -4.07 -11.70 15.47
C GLY A 27 -5.01 -11.12 14.42
N LYS A 28 -4.72 -9.95 13.85
CA LYS A 28 -5.51 -9.37 12.75
C LYS A 28 -5.11 -9.98 11.41
N LYS A 29 -6.07 -10.10 10.50
CA LYS A 29 -5.78 -10.46 9.10
C LYS A 29 -5.58 -9.18 8.30
N VAL A 30 -4.46 -9.09 7.60
CA VAL A 30 -4.12 -7.95 6.74
C VAL A 30 -4.06 -8.44 5.30
N GLY A 31 -4.70 -7.69 4.39
CA GLY A 31 -4.58 -7.88 2.95
C GLY A 31 -4.03 -6.62 2.29
N ILE A 32 -3.35 -6.76 1.18
CA ILE A 32 -2.84 -5.66 0.35
C ILE A 32 -3.57 -5.67 -0.99
N ILE A 33 -4.00 -4.49 -1.44
CA ILE A 33 -4.49 -4.28 -2.81
C ILE A 33 -3.57 -3.25 -3.47
N ASP A 34 -2.74 -3.71 -4.38
CA ASP A 34 -1.91 -2.83 -5.20
C ASP A 34 -2.78 -2.24 -6.33
N LEU A 35 -2.67 -0.93 -6.59
CA LEU A 35 -3.38 -0.32 -7.71
C LEU A 35 -2.66 -0.58 -9.03
N THR A 36 -1.33 -0.50 -9.05
CA THR A 36 -0.50 -0.65 -10.24
C THR A 36 0.58 -1.70 -10.01
N ARG A 37 1.26 -2.11 -11.08
CA ARG A 37 2.46 -2.96 -10.98
C ARG A 37 3.75 -2.14 -10.88
N GLY A 38 3.66 -0.80 -10.90
CA GLY A 38 4.80 0.09 -10.89
C GLY A 38 5.61 0.02 -12.20
N GLU A 39 4.98 -0.28 -13.33
CA GLU A 39 5.62 -0.62 -14.61
C GLU A 39 6.41 0.53 -15.25
N LEU A 40 6.20 1.77 -14.83
CA LEU A 40 6.97 2.94 -15.29
C LEU A 40 8.21 3.24 -14.42
N GLY A 41 8.46 2.46 -13.39
CA GLY A 41 9.63 2.68 -12.55
C GLY A 41 10.94 2.49 -13.31
N THR A 42 11.93 3.32 -12.97
CA THR A 42 13.26 3.36 -13.63
C THR A 42 14.01 2.05 -13.53
N ARG A 43 13.83 1.27 -12.45
CA ARG A 43 14.60 0.06 -12.16
C ARG A 43 13.69 -1.16 -12.09
N GLY A 44 14.21 -2.31 -12.51
CA GLY A 44 13.49 -3.57 -12.57
C GLY A 44 12.37 -3.58 -13.62
N SER A 45 11.56 -4.62 -13.60
CA SER A 45 10.37 -4.79 -14.44
C SER A 45 9.14 -5.06 -13.58
N ALA A 46 7.95 -5.01 -14.20
CA ALA A 46 6.70 -5.36 -13.50
C ALA A 46 6.75 -6.81 -12.94
N ASP A 47 7.30 -7.76 -13.70
CA ASP A 47 7.38 -9.16 -13.27
C ASP A 47 8.37 -9.37 -12.12
N ILE A 48 9.51 -8.64 -12.14
CA ILE A 48 10.45 -8.62 -11.01
C ILE A 48 9.74 -8.10 -9.78
N ARG A 49 9.00 -6.98 -9.90
CA ARG A 49 8.26 -6.39 -8.76
C ARG A 49 7.16 -7.29 -8.22
N ASP A 50 6.47 -8.04 -9.08
CA ASP A 50 5.49 -9.03 -8.62
C ASP A 50 6.15 -10.11 -7.76
N SER A 51 7.33 -10.59 -8.16
CA SER A 51 8.10 -11.55 -7.37
C SER A 51 8.58 -10.97 -6.04
N GLU A 52 9.10 -9.73 -6.07
CA GLU A 52 9.55 -9.00 -4.88
C GLU A 52 8.40 -8.71 -3.93
N SER A 53 7.24 -8.31 -4.45
CA SER A 53 6.04 -8.05 -3.66
C SER A 53 5.51 -9.31 -2.96
N ASN A 54 5.59 -10.45 -3.64
CA ASN A 54 5.25 -11.74 -3.05
C ASN A 54 6.21 -12.13 -1.91
N ASN A 55 7.51 -11.88 -2.07
CA ASN A 55 8.49 -12.10 -1.01
C ASN A 55 8.28 -11.18 0.18
N ALA A 56 8.08 -9.87 -0.06
CA ALA A 56 7.75 -8.92 0.98
C ALA A 56 6.47 -9.30 1.74
N SER A 57 5.45 -9.81 1.03
CA SER A 57 4.20 -10.27 1.64
C SER A 57 4.39 -11.45 2.59
N LYS A 58 5.30 -12.37 2.26
CA LYS A 58 5.65 -13.50 3.15
C LYS A 58 6.32 -13.00 4.43
N ILE A 59 7.27 -12.07 4.31
CA ILE A 59 7.97 -11.47 5.46
C ILE A 59 6.99 -10.73 6.37
N LEU A 60 6.09 -9.93 5.78
CA LEU A 60 5.07 -9.19 6.52
C LEU A 60 3.96 -10.08 7.11
N GLY A 61 3.82 -11.33 6.67
CA GLY A 61 2.74 -12.22 7.10
C GLY A 61 1.37 -11.85 6.50
N ILE A 62 1.35 -11.28 5.30
CA ILE A 62 0.13 -10.85 4.62
C ILE A 62 -0.74 -12.05 4.25
N SER A 63 -2.04 -11.97 4.57
CA SER A 63 -2.99 -13.05 4.29
C SER A 63 -3.49 -13.07 2.84
N LEU A 64 -3.38 -11.94 2.14
CA LEU A 64 -3.89 -11.74 0.79
C LEU A 64 -3.14 -10.58 0.14
N ARG A 65 -2.77 -10.75 -1.14
CA ARG A 65 -2.35 -9.63 -2.00
C ARG A 65 -3.00 -9.78 -3.37
N GLU A 66 -3.52 -8.68 -3.89
CA GLU A 66 -4.16 -8.60 -5.20
C GLU A 66 -3.73 -7.29 -5.88
N ASN A 67 -3.55 -7.30 -7.21
CA ASN A 67 -3.20 -6.12 -7.98
C ASN A 67 -4.36 -5.78 -8.94
N LEU A 68 -4.78 -4.52 -8.98
CA LEU A 68 -5.84 -4.04 -9.86
C LEU A 68 -5.36 -3.74 -11.28
N ASN A 69 -4.06 -3.77 -11.51
CA ASN A 69 -3.42 -3.54 -12.81
C ASN A 69 -3.84 -2.21 -13.46
N PHE A 70 -4.00 -1.17 -12.65
CA PHE A 70 -4.20 0.17 -13.18
C PHE A 70 -2.89 0.66 -13.81
N LYS A 71 -3.00 1.55 -14.79
CA LYS A 71 -1.83 2.07 -15.50
C LYS A 71 -1.03 3.00 -14.59
N ASP A 72 0.21 2.62 -14.29
CA ASP A 72 1.13 3.39 -13.46
C ASP A 72 1.30 4.81 -13.99
N GLY A 73 1.25 5.81 -13.11
CA GLY A 73 1.31 7.23 -13.46
C GLY A 73 0.05 7.81 -14.13
N PHE A 74 -0.86 6.98 -14.66
CA PHE A 74 -1.96 7.43 -15.50
C PHE A 74 -3.36 7.04 -15.02
N PHE A 75 -3.50 6.28 -13.93
CA PHE A 75 -4.84 6.05 -13.36
C PHE A 75 -5.43 7.34 -12.78
N THR A 76 -6.74 7.41 -12.71
CA THR A 76 -7.49 8.59 -12.28
C THR A 76 -8.55 8.22 -11.24
N ASN A 77 -9.05 9.21 -10.52
CA ASN A 77 -10.19 9.04 -9.64
C ASN A 77 -11.48 9.23 -10.45
N ASP A 78 -11.84 8.23 -11.26
CA ASP A 78 -13.05 8.19 -12.06
C ASP A 78 -13.90 6.98 -11.71
N GLN A 79 -15.10 6.91 -12.30
CA GLN A 79 -16.07 5.87 -12.01
C GLN A 79 -15.55 4.45 -12.30
N GLU A 80 -14.76 4.26 -13.36
CA GLU A 80 -14.25 2.94 -13.72
C GLU A 80 -13.29 2.42 -12.65
N HIS A 81 -12.30 3.25 -12.26
CA HIS A 81 -11.33 2.89 -11.22
C HIS A 81 -12.01 2.74 -9.85
N GLN A 82 -12.95 3.65 -9.51
CA GLN A 82 -13.72 3.56 -8.27
C GLN A 82 -14.48 2.23 -8.18
N LEU A 83 -15.16 1.80 -9.23
CA LEU A 83 -15.91 0.54 -9.20
C LEU A 83 -15.02 -0.67 -8.94
N LYS A 84 -13.82 -0.73 -9.51
CA LYS A 84 -12.85 -1.81 -9.24
C LYS A 84 -12.38 -1.82 -7.78
N VAL A 85 -12.10 -0.64 -7.21
CA VAL A 85 -11.74 -0.53 -5.78
C VAL A 85 -12.94 -0.91 -4.89
N ILE A 86 -14.17 -0.49 -5.24
CA ILE A 86 -15.40 -0.85 -4.52
C ILE A 86 -15.63 -2.37 -4.53
N GLU A 87 -15.40 -3.03 -5.67
CA GLU A 87 -15.47 -4.50 -5.77
C GLU A 87 -14.56 -5.18 -4.77
N CYS A 88 -13.30 -4.73 -4.64
CA CYS A 88 -12.37 -5.25 -3.65
C CYS A 88 -12.83 -4.96 -2.22
N ILE A 89 -13.27 -3.74 -1.92
CA ILE A 89 -13.78 -3.39 -0.59
C ILE A 89 -14.96 -4.29 -0.20
N ARG A 90 -15.90 -4.53 -1.11
CA ARG A 90 -17.06 -5.39 -0.85
C ARG A 90 -16.73 -6.88 -0.79
N LYS A 91 -15.75 -7.32 -1.58
CA LYS A 91 -15.22 -8.70 -1.55
C LYS A 91 -14.55 -9.01 -0.22
N TYR A 92 -13.69 -8.12 0.25
CA TYR A 92 -12.86 -8.38 1.44
C TYR A 92 -13.42 -7.79 2.74
N LYS A 93 -14.34 -6.86 2.67
CA LYS A 93 -15.03 -6.24 3.81
C LYS A 93 -14.07 -5.76 4.90
N PRO A 94 -13.09 -4.88 4.57
CA PRO A 94 -12.17 -4.36 5.56
C PRO A 94 -12.90 -3.47 6.57
N GLU A 95 -12.52 -3.54 7.84
CA GLU A 95 -12.99 -2.58 8.84
C GLU A 95 -12.17 -1.29 8.81
N ILE A 96 -10.87 -1.41 8.52
CA ILE A 96 -9.92 -0.30 8.43
C ILE A 96 -9.25 -0.36 7.06
N VAL A 97 -9.11 0.79 6.44
CA VAL A 97 -8.31 0.98 5.22
C VAL A 97 -7.16 1.92 5.53
N LEU A 98 -5.95 1.52 5.16
CA LEU A 98 -4.79 2.40 5.15
C LEU A 98 -4.48 2.72 3.70
N CYS A 99 -4.30 3.98 3.36
CA CYS A 99 -3.96 4.41 2.01
C CYS A 99 -2.90 5.51 2.02
N ASN A 100 -2.43 5.86 0.83
CA ASN A 100 -1.36 6.81 0.63
C ASN A 100 -1.65 8.18 1.24
N ALA A 101 -0.59 8.98 1.42
CA ALA A 101 -0.68 10.36 1.83
C ALA A 101 -1.51 11.19 0.83
N GLN A 102 -2.30 12.13 1.36
CA GLN A 102 -3.12 13.05 0.55
C GLN A 102 -2.30 14.10 -0.19
N ASP A 103 -1.10 14.39 0.31
CA ASP A 103 -0.10 15.23 -0.34
C ASP A 103 1.26 14.54 -0.24
N ASP A 104 1.90 14.32 -1.39
CA ASP A 104 3.21 13.70 -1.44
C ASP A 104 3.98 14.10 -2.71
N ARG A 105 5.26 13.73 -2.75
CA ARG A 105 6.14 13.97 -3.89
C ARG A 105 5.70 13.18 -5.14
N HIS A 106 5.29 11.92 -4.97
CA HIS A 106 4.87 11.08 -6.09
C HIS A 106 3.43 11.42 -6.48
N ILE A 107 3.21 11.71 -7.75
CA ILE A 107 1.91 12.16 -8.27
C ILE A 107 0.77 11.15 -8.04
N ASP A 108 1.09 9.87 -7.98
CA ASP A 108 0.09 8.82 -7.81
C ASP A 108 -0.35 8.63 -6.35
N HIS A 109 0.44 9.08 -5.36
CA HIS A 109 0.05 8.98 -3.95
C HIS A 109 -1.22 9.79 -3.65
N PRO A 110 -1.31 11.09 -3.95
CA PRO A 110 -2.56 11.84 -3.75
C PRO A 110 -3.70 11.36 -4.64
N LYS A 111 -3.44 10.87 -5.87
CA LYS A 111 -4.49 10.24 -6.70
C LYS A 111 -5.06 8.99 -6.03
N ALA A 112 -4.18 8.11 -5.52
CA ALA A 112 -4.57 6.91 -4.80
C ALA A 112 -5.34 7.25 -3.53
N ALA A 113 -4.88 8.24 -2.77
CA ALA A 113 -5.56 8.73 -1.55
C ALA A 113 -7.00 9.16 -1.84
N SER A 114 -7.19 9.98 -2.87
CA SER A 114 -8.52 10.45 -3.30
C SER A 114 -9.39 9.30 -3.81
N LEU A 115 -8.87 8.47 -4.74
CA LEU A 115 -9.60 7.33 -5.32
C LEU A 115 -10.10 6.37 -4.25
N VAL A 116 -9.24 6.01 -3.29
CA VAL A 116 -9.58 5.05 -2.23
C VAL A 116 -10.57 5.63 -1.23
N SER A 117 -10.39 6.90 -0.83
CA SER A 117 -11.31 7.56 0.09
C SER A 117 -12.72 7.64 -0.48
N ASP A 118 -12.85 8.07 -1.75
CA ASP A 118 -14.14 8.15 -2.44
C ASP A 118 -14.76 6.75 -2.60
N SER A 119 -13.95 5.77 -2.97
CA SER A 119 -14.41 4.38 -3.10
C SER A 119 -14.87 3.78 -1.77
N CYS A 120 -14.22 4.10 -0.65
CA CYS A 120 -14.67 3.70 0.68
C CYS A 120 -16.03 4.29 1.05
N PHE A 121 -16.29 5.54 0.68
CA PHE A 121 -17.61 6.14 0.86
C PHE A 121 -18.66 5.49 -0.04
N LEU A 122 -18.38 5.39 -1.34
CA LEU A 122 -19.28 4.85 -2.36
C LEU A 122 -19.61 3.37 -2.14
N SER A 123 -18.66 2.59 -1.62
CA SER A 123 -18.85 1.15 -1.36
C SER A 123 -19.97 0.86 -0.34
N GLY A 124 -20.29 1.84 0.52
CA GLY A 124 -21.41 1.77 1.47
C GLY A 124 -22.78 2.08 0.84
N LEU A 125 -22.83 2.62 -0.38
CA LEU A 125 -24.08 3.01 -1.01
C LEU A 125 -24.76 1.82 -1.69
N VAL A 126 -25.97 1.48 -1.28
CA VAL A 126 -26.74 0.34 -1.81
C VAL A 126 -27.04 0.50 -3.31
N LYS A 127 -27.18 1.73 -3.80
CA LYS A 127 -27.50 2.02 -5.22
C LYS A 127 -26.27 1.89 -6.14
N VAL A 128 -25.06 1.93 -5.63
CA VAL A 128 -23.85 1.60 -6.39
C VAL A 128 -23.81 0.08 -6.55
N LYS A 129 -23.87 -0.43 -7.78
CA LYS A 129 -23.93 -1.87 -8.06
C LYS A 129 -22.57 -2.37 -8.50
N THR A 130 -22.12 -3.45 -7.91
CA THR A 130 -20.90 -4.20 -8.28
C THR A 130 -21.21 -5.69 -8.22
N LYS A 131 -20.40 -6.48 -8.94
CA LYS A 131 -20.53 -7.94 -8.99
C LYS A 131 -19.18 -8.59 -8.68
N PHE A 132 -19.23 -9.76 -8.08
CA PHE A 132 -18.10 -10.66 -7.96
C PHE A 132 -18.53 -12.07 -8.37
N GLU A 133 -17.81 -12.71 -9.29
CA GLU A 133 -18.16 -14.04 -9.83
C GLU A 133 -19.62 -14.13 -10.28
N ASN A 134 -20.08 -13.12 -11.04
CA ASN A 134 -21.46 -12.97 -11.54
C ASN A 134 -22.56 -12.79 -10.46
N SER A 135 -22.20 -12.69 -9.19
CA SER A 135 -23.14 -12.44 -8.09
C SER A 135 -23.09 -10.98 -7.63
N ASP A 136 -24.25 -10.40 -7.34
CA ASP A 136 -24.33 -9.04 -6.81
C ASP A 136 -23.66 -8.95 -5.43
N GLN A 137 -22.83 -7.93 -5.25
CA GLN A 137 -22.20 -7.68 -3.97
C GLN A 137 -23.07 -6.79 -3.08
N LEU A 138 -23.20 -7.17 -1.81
CA LEU A 138 -23.81 -6.32 -0.79
C LEU A 138 -22.93 -5.11 -0.49
N SER A 139 -23.56 -3.99 -0.18
CA SER A 139 -22.84 -2.79 0.25
C SER A 139 -22.02 -3.05 1.50
N TRP A 140 -20.85 -2.47 1.57
CA TRP A 140 -19.98 -2.50 2.73
C TRP A 140 -19.22 -1.18 2.83
N ARG A 141 -19.18 -0.57 4.02
CA ARG A 141 -18.39 0.63 4.27
C ARG A 141 -17.35 0.32 5.35
N PRO A 142 -16.06 0.57 5.08
CA PRO A 142 -15.02 0.55 6.12
C PRO A 142 -15.39 1.51 7.26
N LYS A 143 -15.03 1.16 8.49
CA LYS A 143 -15.27 2.00 9.66
C LYS A 143 -14.35 3.22 9.71
N SER A 144 -13.11 3.04 9.21
CA SER A 144 -12.08 4.08 9.22
C SER A 144 -11.20 3.96 8.00
N VAL A 145 -10.80 5.13 7.49
CA VAL A 145 -9.79 5.29 6.44
C VAL A 145 -8.70 6.17 7.02
N TYR A 146 -7.46 5.71 6.98
CA TYR A 146 -6.29 6.44 7.44
C TYR A 146 -5.29 6.60 6.31
N HIS A 147 -4.64 7.75 6.25
CA HIS A 147 -3.60 8.08 5.29
C HIS A 147 -2.24 8.02 5.99
N TYR A 148 -1.36 7.11 5.58
CA TYR A 148 -0.03 7.04 6.16
C TYR A 148 0.88 8.11 5.55
N ILE A 149 1.69 8.75 6.39
CA ILE A 149 2.69 9.73 5.95
C ILE A 149 3.81 8.97 5.22
N GLN A 150 4.17 9.44 4.03
CA GLN A 150 5.20 8.83 3.19
C GLN A 150 6.42 9.74 3.09
N TRP A 151 6.54 10.50 2.00
CA TRP A 151 7.71 11.31 1.71
C TRP A 151 7.67 12.70 2.36
N LYS A 152 6.60 13.44 2.12
CA LYS A 152 6.43 14.76 2.72
C LYS A 152 6.13 14.65 4.21
N ASN A 153 6.78 15.50 5.00
CA ASN A 153 6.46 15.63 6.41
C ASN A 153 5.13 16.34 6.58
N SER A 154 4.30 15.81 7.43
CA SER A 154 3.08 16.44 7.92
C SER A 154 2.91 16.12 9.40
N SER A 155 2.15 16.94 10.12
CA SER A 155 1.80 16.63 11.51
C SER A 155 0.90 15.39 11.55
N PRO A 156 1.26 14.32 12.27
CA PRO A 156 0.40 13.15 12.39
C PRO A 156 -0.76 13.40 13.35
N ASP A 157 -1.95 12.84 13.06
CA ASP A 157 -3.06 12.80 14.02
C ASP A 157 -2.80 11.81 15.16
N PHE A 158 -2.06 10.74 14.87
CA PHE A 158 -1.61 9.74 15.86
C PHE A 158 -0.40 8.96 15.33
N LEU A 159 0.32 8.35 16.23
CA LEU A 159 1.45 7.49 15.96
C LEU A 159 1.15 6.06 16.40
N VAL A 160 1.74 5.10 15.71
CA VAL A 160 1.71 3.70 16.10
C VAL A 160 3.13 3.29 16.51
N ASP A 161 3.32 2.98 17.78
CA ASP A 161 4.56 2.40 18.24
C ASP A 161 4.83 1.06 17.57
N ILE A 162 5.89 0.97 16.79
CA ILE A 162 6.34 -0.21 16.04
C ILE A 162 7.63 -0.82 16.65
N SER A 163 7.95 -0.50 17.90
CA SER A 163 9.08 -1.10 18.61
C SER A 163 9.03 -2.64 18.54
N GLY A 164 10.17 -3.25 18.21
CA GLY A 164 10.26 -4.69 17.99
C GLY A 164 9.87 -5.18 16.59
N PHE A 165 9.39 -4.29 15.71
CA PHE A 165 9.02 -4.65 14.31
C PHE A 165 9.88 -3.96 13.25
N VAL A 166 10.84 -3.10 13.65
CA VAL A 166 11.67 -2.32 12.73
C VAL A 166 12.53 -3.22 11.85
N ASP A 167 13.16 -4.25 12.39
CA ASP A 167 14.02 -5.16 11.64
C ASP A 167 13.21 -5.92 10.55
N LEU A 168 12.06 -6.46 10.90
CA LEU A 168 11.18 -7.15 9.93
C LEU A 168 10.61 -6.17 8.88
N LYS A 169 10.29 -4.93 9.27
CA LYS A 169 9.91 -3.87 8.33
C LYS A 169 11.02 -3.65 7.30
N LEU A 170 12.27 -3.50 7.76
CA LEU A 170 13.42 -3.31 6.87
C LEU A 170 13.69 -4.51 5.98
N GLU A 171 13.53 -5.73 6.50
CA GLU A 171 13.66 -6.96 5.73
C GLU A 171 12.61 -7.00 4.59
N ALA A 172 11.36 -6.64 4.89
CA ALA A 172 10.30 -6.57 3.89
C ALA A 172 10.58 -5.49 2.81
N ILE A 173 11.14 -4.34 3.19
CA ILE A 173 11.56 -3.30 2.26
C ILE A 173 12.71 -3.81 1.37
N LYS A 174 13.72 -4.43 1.95
CA LYS A 174 14.88 -5.00 1.24
C LYS A 174 14.52 -6.15 0.29
N ALA A 175 13.33 -6.75 0.44
CA ALA A 175 12.84 -7.75 -0.51
C ALA A 175 12.63 -7.16 -1.92
N TYR A 176 12.46 -5.83 -2.04
CA TYR A 176 12.40 -5.13 -3.33
C TYR A 176 13.81 -4.72 -3.82
N ARG A 177 14.65 -5.72 -4.10
CA ARG A 177 16.06 -5.55 -4.47
C ARG A 177 16.25 -4.69 -5.71
N SER A 178 15.33 -4.76 -6.66
CA SER A 178 15.38 -3.91 -7.85
C SER A 178 15.21 -2.42 -7.52
N GLN A 179 14.53 -2.07 -6.44
CA GLN A 179 14.17 -0.69 -6.12
C GLN A 179 15.14 -0.02 -5.14
N PHE A 180 15.60 -0.77 -4.14
CA PHE A 180 16.48 -0.26 -3.10
C PHE A 180 17.95 -0.52 -3.41
N PHE A 181 18.84 -0.07 -2.53
CA PHE A 181 20.28 -0.23 -2.71
C PHE A 181 20.67 -1.72 -2.76
N ASP A 182 21.27 -2.10 -3.88
CA ASP A 182 21.98 -3.38 -4.05
C ASP A 182 23.32 -3.06 -4.74
N PRO A 183 24.47 -3.38 -4.10
CA PRO A 183 25.79 -3.10 -4.66
C PRO A 183 26.07 -3.82 -5.99
N ASN A 184 25.30 -4.86 -6.32
CA ASN A 184 25.43 -5.64 -7.55
C ASN A 184 24.47 -5.17 -8.67
N ASN A 185 23.62 -4.16 -8.39
CA ASN A 185 22.69 -3.65 -9.38
C ASN A 185 23.33 -2.50 -10.16
N ASN A 186 23.41 -2.65 -11.50
CA ASN A 186 24.01 -1.69 -12.42
C ASN A 186 22.97 -0.77 -13.10
N GLU A 187 21.70 -0.85 -12.74
CA GLU A 187 20.66 0.03 -13.27
C GLU A 187 20.83 1.48 -12.75
N PRO A 188 20.26 2.49 -13.43
CA PRO A 188 20.40 3.88 -13.03
C PRO A 188 20.03 4.13 -11.57
N GLU A 189 20.80 4.95 -10.87
CA GLU A 189 20.48 5.33 -9.49
C GLU A 189 19.18 6.14 -9.42
N THR A 190 18.36 5.84 -8.44
CA THR A 190 17.16 6.59 -8.09
C THR A 190 17.29 7.12 -6.65
N LEU A 191 16.39 7.99 -6.26
CA LEU A 191 16.40 8.54 -4.90
C LEU A 191 16.34 7.44 -3.83
N ILE A 192 15.49 6.43 -4.02
CA ILE A 192 15.27 5.34 -3.05
C ILE A 192 16.33 4.25 -3.12
N SER A 193 17.11 4.19 -4.20
CA SER A 193 18.20 3.23 -4.35
C SER A 193 19.55 3.73 -3.81
N LYS A 194 19.60 4.94 -3.24
CA LYS A 194 20.78 5.45 -2.57
C LYS A 194 21.11 4.64 -1.32
N LYS A 195 22.42 4.43 -1.08
CA LYS A 195 22.91 3.60 0.04
C LYS A 195 22.33 4.00 1.40
N ASN A 196 22.19 5.30 1.65
CA ASN A 196 21.77 5.82 2.96
C ASN A 196 20.23 5.98 3.07
N PHE A 197 19.46 5.68 2.01
CA PHE A 197 18.01 5.90 2.03
C PHE A 197 17.30 5.14 3.16
N LEU A 198 17.71 3.90 3.43
CA LEU A 198 17.09 3.11 4.50
C LEU A 198 17.44 3.63 5.89
N ASP A 199 18.63 4.19 6.05
CA ASP A 199 19.02 4.84 7.31
C ASP A 199 18.14 6.08 7.56
N ASP A 200 17.85 6.86 6.52
CA ASP A 200 16.93 8.00 6.59
C ASP A 200 15.49 7.56 6.98
N VAL A 201 15.04 6.41 6.47
CA VAL A 201 13.73 5.84 6.83
C VAL A 201 13.67 5.45 8.31
N ILE A 202 14.77 4.88 8.84
CA ILE A 202 14.87 4.50 10.26
C ILE A 202 14.88 5.75 11.14
N ASN A 203 15.77 6.71 10.83
CA ASN A 203 15.91 7.94 11.59
C ASN A 203 14.59 8.70 11.65
N ARG A 204 13.90 8.83 10.52
CA ARG A 204 12.58 9.46 10.47
C ARG A 204 11.54 8.76 11.35
N SER A 205 11.61 7.43 11.47
CA SER A 205 10.68 6.68 12.34
C SER A 205 11.02 6.85 13.83
N ALA A 206 12.24 7.28 14.15
CA ALA A 206 12.68 7.56 15.52
C ALA A 206 12.42 9.02 15.94
N ASP A 207 12.29 9.93 14.97
CA ASP A 207 12.05 11.37 15.19
C ASP A 207 10.56 11.73 15.41
N LEU A 208 9.66 10.77 15.24
CA LEU A 208 8.21 10.89 15.43
C LEU A 208 7.76 10.27 16.75
#